data_0a09ee573578f3b7ec9f4cd011f0fdc4
#
_entry.id   0a09ee573578f3b7ec9f4cd011f0fdc4
#
_cell.length_a   1.000
_cell.length_b   1.000
_cell.length_c   1.000
_cell.angle_alpha   90.00
_cell.angle_beta   90.00
_cell.angle_gamma   90.00
#
_symmetry.space_group_name_H-M   'P 1'
#
loop_
_entity.id
_entity.type
_entity.pdbx_description
1 polymer ?
#
loop_
_entity_poly.entity_id
_entity_poly.type
_entity_poly.pdbx_seq_one_letter_code
_entity_poly.pdbx_strand_id
1 'polypeptide(L)'
;NARRKMMTEFFMAMIPPTATAQEHKVAVRNGKPIFYDPPEVKAAKEKLTANLARHRPPEKYICGIRLITKWLFPNDGKHKNGEYKISKPDTDNLQKMFKDCMTLCGFWTDDQLVASEICEKFWADIPGIYVRIEEL
;
A
#
# COMPACT_ATOMS: atom_id res chain seq x y z
N ASN A 1 -26.89 -18.42 13.27
CA ASN A 1 -26.80 -17.03 12.79
C ASN A 1 -25.50 -16.79 12.04
N ALA A 2 -25.61 -16.26 10.85
CA ALA A 2 -24.44 -15.92 10.09
C ALA A 2 -23.68 -14.76 10.75
N ARG A 3 -22.37 -14.89 10.90
CA ARG A 3 -21.53 -13.82 11.39
C ARG A 3 -21.53 -12.67 10.37
N ARG A 4 -21.64 -11.44 10.88
CA ARG A 4 -21.50 -10.27 10.02
C ARG A 4 -20.06 -10.23 9.46
N LYS A 5 -19.92 -10.02 8.15
CA LYS A 5 -18.62 -9.89 7.52
C LYS A 5 -17.93 -8.62 8.02
N MET A 6 -16.65 -8.76 8.30
CA MET A 6 -15.81 -7.65 8.75
C MET A 6 -15.47 -6.74 7.58
N MET A 7 -15.43 -5.45 7.82
CA MET A 7 -15.02 -4.45 6.85
C MET A 7 -14.19 -3.39 7.58
N THR A 8 -13.11 -2.97 6.96
CA THR A 8 -12.22 -1.93 7.46
C THR A 8 -12.07 -0.85 6.39
N GLU A 9 -12.25 0.40 6.78
CA GLU A 9 -12.13 1.51 5.84
C GLU A 9 -11.47 2.70 6.53
N PHE A 10 -10.47 3.30 5.87
CA PHE A 10 -9.79 4.47 6.42
C PHE A 10 -9.09 5.27 5.33
N PHE A 11 -8.72 6.48 5.67
CA PHE A 11 -7.93 7.38 4.84
C PHE A 11 -6.67 7.78 5.58
N MET A 12 -5.51 7.63 4.93
CA MET A 12 -4.23 8.08 5.48
C MET A 12 -3.85 9.40 4.82
N ALA A 13 -3.85 10.48 5.62
CA ALA A 13 -3.47 11.82 5.18
C ALA A 13 -1.93 11.89 5.10
N MET A 14 -1.39 11.58 3.93
CA MET A 14 0.05 11.61 3.68
C MET A 14 0.29 11.75 2.18
N ILE A 15 1.49 12.18 1.81
CA ILE A 15 1.88 12.16 0.41
C ILE A 15 2.27 10.72 0.06
N PRO A 16 1.60 10.09 -0.92
CA PRO A 16 1.97 8.73 -1.30
C PRO A 16 3.41 8.66 -1.80
N PRO A 17 4.14 7.57 -1.51
CA PRO A 17 5.51 7.43 -1.96
C PRO A 17 5.59 7.23 -3.48
N THR A 18 6.71 7.66 -4.06
CA THR A 18 7.03 7.43 -5.47
C THR A 18 8.10 6.34 -5.62
N ALA A 19 8.89 6.09 -4.56
CA ALA A 19 9.84 4.98 -4.53
C ALA A 19 9.12 3.69 -4.13
N THR A 20 9.43 2.60 -4.82
CA THR A 20 8.77 1.31 -4.61
C THR A 20 9.79 0.18 -4.43
N ALA A 21 9.29 -0.97 -3.92
CA ALA A 21 10.12 -2.14 -3.64
C ALA A 21 10.81 -2.73 -4.89
N GLN A 22 10.34 -2.37 -6.09
CA GLN A 22 10.98 -2.82 -7.32
C GLN A 22 12.34 -2.16 -7.56
N GLU A 23 12.67 -1.11 -6.83
CA GLU A 23 13.95 -0.41 -6.94
C GLU A 23 15.06 -1.06 -6.10
N HIS A 24 14.98 -2.36 -5.86
CA HIS A 24 15.99 -3.11 -5.14
C HIS A 24 17.37 -2.97 -5.80
N LYS A 25 18.38 -2.80 -4.96
CA LYS A 25 19.79 -2.78 -5.37
C LYS A 25 20.48 -4.06 -4.94
N VAL A 26 21.61 -4.35 -5.59
CA VAL A 26 22.41 -5.54 -5.31
C VAL A 26 23.78 -5.13 -4.79
N ALA A 27 24.18 -5.72 -3.67
CA ALA A 27 25.54 -5.65 -3.16
C ALA A 27 26.13 -7.06 -3.17
N VAL A 28 27.46 -7.18 -3.16
CA VAL A 28 28.12 -8.47 -3.08
C VAL A 28 28.83 -8.57 -1.74
N ARG A 29 28.54 -9.65 -0.98
CA ARG A 29 29.22 -9.98 0.27
C ARG A 29 29.63 -11.44 0.23
N ASN A 30 30.91 -11.71 0.53
CA ASN A 30 31.45 -13.08 0.55
C ASN A 30 31.18 -13.84 -0.75
N GLY A 31 31.23 -13.14 -1.91
CA GLY A 31 30.96 -13.71 -3.21
C GLY A 31 29.52 -13.99 -3.54
N LYS A 32 28.57 -13.59 -2.67
CA LYS A 32 27.13 -13.81 -2.88
C LYS A 32 26.41 -12.49 -3.10
N PRO A 33 25.43 -12.44 -4.03
CA PRO A 33 24.63 -11.24 -4.21
C PRO A 33 23.69 -11.06 -3.02
N ILE A 34 23.57 -9.83 -2.53
CA ILE A 34 22.62 -9.44 -1.48
C ILE A 34 21.73 -8.37 -2.07
N PHE A 35 20.41 -8.61 -1.99
CA PHE A 35 19.42 -7.64 -2.41
C PHE A 35 19.02 -6.79 -1.21
N TYR A 36 18.93 -5.47 -1.41
CA TYR A 36 18.53 -4.55 -0.36
C TYR A 36 17.69 -3.41 -0.92
N ASP A 37 16.85 -2.83 -0.06
CA ASP A 37 16.08 -1.66 -0.41
C ASP A 37 16.99 -0.42 -0.42
N PRO A 38 16.92 0.43 -1.47
CA PRO A 38 17.55 1.74 -1.42
C PRO A 38 16.99 2.57 -0.25
N PRO A 39 17.73 3.59 0.23
CA PRO A 39 17.24 4.44 1.34
C PRO A 39 15.85 5.02 1.10
N GLU A 40 15.52 5.41 -0.12
CA GLU A 40 14.21 5.99 -0.47
C GLU A 40 13.07 4.99 -0.30
N VAL A 41 13.30 3.74 -0.68
CA VAL A 41 12.32 2.65 -0.53
C VAL A 41 12.14 2.31 0.94
N LYS A 42 13.24 2.22 1.67
CA LYS A 42 13.21 1.94 3.11
C LYS A 42 12.44 3.02 3.85
N ALA A 43 12.69 4.29 3.55
CA ALA A 43 11.97 5.41 4.14
C ALA A 43 10.48 5.37 3.79
N ALA A 44 10.14 5.02 2.54
CA ALA A 44 8.75 4.89 2.11
C ALA A 44 8.02 3.80 2.91
N LYS A 45 8.65 2.64 3.09
CA LYS A 45 8.07 1.54 3.88
C LYS A 45 7.88 1.93 5.34
N GLU A 46 8.84 2.61 5.93
CA GLU A 46 8.75 3.07 7.33
C GLU A 46 7.59 4.04 7.50
N LYS A 47 7.42 4.98 6.57
CA LYS A 47 6.33 5.95 6.61
C LYS A 47 4.97 5.29 6.43
N LEU A 48 4.86 4.37 5.47
CA LEU A 48 3.62 3.61 5.26
C LEU A 48 3.26 2.80 6.50
N THR A 49 4.23 2.08 7.06
CA THR A 49 4.03 1.24 8.25
C THR A 49 3.58 2.08 9.45
N ALA A 50 4.21 3.23 9.68
CA ALA A 50 3.85 4.11 10.78
C ALA A 50 2.40 4.63 10.65
N ASN A 51 1.99 4.98 9.44
CA ASN A 51 0.61 5.43 9.21
C ASN A 51 -0.39 4.28 9.30
N LEU A 52 -0.07 3.12 8.74
CA LEU A 52 -0.92 1.93 8.79
C LEU A 52 -1.17 1.44 10.21
N ALA A 53 -0.15 1.54 11.07
CA ALA A 53 -0.25 1.05 12.45
C ALA A 53 -1.40 1.70 13.23
N ARG A 54 -1.79 2.92 12.87
CA ARG A 54 -2.90 3.65 13.51
C ARG A 54 -4.27 3.11 13.13
N HIS A 55 -4.35 2.30 12.08
CA HIS A 55 -5.60 1.86 11.48
C HIS A 55 -5.78 0.35 11.51
N ARG A 56 -4.94 -0.35 12.27
CA ARG A 56 -5.07 -1.81 12.39
C ARG A 56 -6.47 -2.18 12.87
N PRO A 57 -7.10 -3.18 12.21
CA PRO A 57 -8.38 -3.69 12.69
C PRO A 57 -8.19 -4.36 14.07
N PRO A 58 -9.27 -4.44 14.89
CA PRO A 58 -9.17 -5.10 16.22
C PRO A 58 -8.72 -6.56 16.13
N GLU A 59 -9.09 -7.24 15.04
CA GLU A 59 -8.70 -8.62 14.78
C GLU A 59 -8.10 -8.73 13.38
N LYS A 60 -7.10 -9.59 13.23
CA LYS A 60 -6.54 -9.87 11.91
C LYS A 60 -7.55 -10.54 11.02
N TYR A 61 -7.50 -10.22 9.74
CA TYR A 61 -8.23 -10.99 8.75
C TYR A 61 -7.57 -12.36 8.60
N ILE A 62 -8.37 -13.41 8.63
CA ILE A 62 -7.92 -14.81 8.52
C ILE A 62 -8.62 -15.56 7.39
N CYS A 63 -9.35 -14.85 6.54
CA CYS A 63 -10.13 -15.38 5.42
C CYS A 63 -9.83 -14.59 4.16
N GLY A 64 -10.36 -15.03 3.03
CA GLY A 64 -10.20 -14.31 1.76
C GLY A 64 -10.78 -12.91 1.82
N ILE A 65 -10.06 -11.94 1.30
CA ILE A 65 -10.43 -10.53 1.34
C ILE A 65 -10.28 -9.85 -0.02
N ARG A 66 -10.99 -8.73 -0.17
CA ARG A 66 -10.78 -7.76 -1.24
C ARG A 66 -10.10 -6.53 -0.66
N LEU A 67 -9.02 -6.12 -1.29
CA LEU A 67 -8.30 -4.90 -0.93
C LEU A 67 -8.55 -3.83 -2.00
N ILE A 68 -9.08 -2.69 -1.58
CA ILE A 68 -9.30 -1.54 -2.44
C ILE A 68 -8.39 -0.41 -1.96
N THR A 69 -7.55 0.11 -2.84
CA THR A 69 -6.70 1.27 -2.54
C THR A 69 -6.85 2.34 -3.60
N LYS A 70 -6.87 3.60 -3.16
CA LYS A 70 -6.84 4.76 -4.03
C LYS A 70 -5.70 5.64 -3.58
N TRP A 71 -4.73 5.81 -4.48
CA TRP A 71 -3.49 6.55 -4.24
C TRP A 71 -3.65 7.95 -4.78
N LEU A 72 -3.79 8.93 -3.89
CA LEU A 72 -4.02 10.33 -4.25
C LEU A 72 -2.71 11.08 -4.18
N PHE A 73 -2.11 11.33 -5.34
CA PHE A 73 -0.84 12.05 -5.44
C PHE A 73 -1.10 13.56 -5.51
N PRO A 74 -0.21 14.39 -4.93
CA PRO A 74 -0.39 15.84 -4.95
C PRO A 74 -0.50 16.37 -6.37
N ASN A 75 -1.52 17.19 -6.63
CA ASN A 75 -1.69 17.83 -7.92
C ASN A 75 -0.49 18.73 -8.22
N ASP A 76 0.06 18.59 -9.41
CA ASP A 76 1.23 19.34 -9.86
C ASP A 76 0.86 20.66 -10.54
N GLY A 77 -0.42 21.05 -10.51
CA GLY A 77 -0.93 22.24 -11.20
C GLY A 77 -1.26 22.01 -12.67
N LYS A 78 -1.00 20.82 -13.20
CA LYS A 78 -1.23 20.48 -14.62
C LYS A 78 -2.40 19.53 -14.82
N HIS A 79 -2.95 19.00 -13.74
CA HIS A 79 -4.03 18.02 -13.77
C HIS A 79 -5.21 18.49 -12.93
N LYS A 80 -6.37 17.98 -13.22
CA LYS A 80 -7.58 18.26 -12.43
C LYS A 80 -7.63 17.35 -11.22
N ASN A 81 -8.19 17.87 -10.14
CA ASN A 81 -8.46 17.06 -8.95
C ASN A 81 -9.33 15.86 -9.31
N GLY A 82 -8.86 14.65 -8.99
CA GLY A 82 -9.55 13.41 -9.29
C GLY A 82 -9.25 12.83 -10.67
N GLU A 83 -8.37 13.47 -11.46
CA GLU A 83 -7.92 12.92 -12.73
C GLU A 83 -7.04 11.70 -12.48
N TYR A 84 -7.23 10.64 -13.28
CA TYR A 84 -6.37 9.45 -13.17
C TYR A 84 -4.92 9.80 -13.46
N LYS A 85 -4.02 9.32 -12.59
CA LYS A 85 -2.58 9.46 -12.78
C LYS A 85 -2.07 8.30 -13.63
N ILE A 86 -1.66 8.60 -14.85
CA ILE A 86 -1.19 7.61 -15.82
C ILE A 86 0.33 7.57 -15.96
N SER A 87 1.03 8.07 -14.96
CA SER A 87 2.49 8.08 -14.88
C SER A 87 2.95 7.26 -13.67
N LYS A 88 4.25 7.01 -13.56
CA LYS A 88 4.82 6.28 -12.42
C LYS A 88 4.45 6.90 -11.08
N PRO A 89 4.44 6.11 -9.99
CA PRO A 89 4.78 4.69 -9.91
C PRO A 89 3.66 3.77 -10.41
N ASP A 90 4.02 2.54 -10.80
CA ASP A 90 3.06 1.55 -11.31
C ASP A 90 2.18 1.00 -10.17
N THR A 91 0.93 0.66 -10.50
CA THR A 91 -0.03 0.15 -9.50
C THR A 91 0.45 -1.14 -8.84
N ASP A 92 1.01 -2.06 -9.60
CA ASP A 92 1.49 -3.33 -9.05
C ASP A 92 2.63 -3.13 -8.06
N ASN A 93 3.55 -2.21 -8.33
CA ASN A 93 4.67 -1.90 -7.43
C ASN A 93 4.21 -1.23 -6.14
N LEU A 94 3.28 -0.29 -6.24
CA LEU A 94 2.67 0.35 -5.08
C LEU A 94 1.95 -0.68 -4.22
N GLN A 95 1.14 -1.52 -4.85
CA GLN A 95 0.32 -2.49 -4.14
C GLN A 95 1.17 -3.57 -3.46
N LYS A 96 2.22 -4.02 -4.13
CA LYS A 96 3.14 -5.01 -3.54
C LYS A 96 3.79 -4.45 -2.28
N MET A 97 4.35 -3.26 -2.36
CA MET A 97 4.99 -2.59 -1.21
C MET A 97 3.99 -2.38 -0.08
N PHE A 98 2.78 -1.94 -0.43
CA PHE A 98 1.73 -1.67 0.55
C PHE A 98 1.28 -2.93 1.27
N LYS A 99 1.05 -4.02 0.54
CA LYS A 99 0.67 -5.30 1.14
C LYS A 99 1.76 -5.84 2.07
N ASP A 100 3.02 -5.68 1.70
CA ASP A 100 4.14 -6.06 2.58
C ASP A 100 4.07 -5.29 3.91
N CYS A 101 3.81 -3.99 3.85
CA CYS A 101 3.68 -3.15 5.04
C CYS A 101 2.45 -3.54 5.87
N MET A 102 1.32 -3.84 5.22
CA MET A 102 0.10 -4.27 5.91
C MET A 102 0.30 -5.62 6.60
N THR A 103 1.03 -6.54 5.99
CA THR A 103 1.38 -7.82 6.60
C THR A 103 2.23 -7.60 7.86
N LEU A 104 3.24 -6.73 7.77
CA LEU A 104 4.08 -6.39 8.92
C LEU A 104 3.27 -5.75 10.06
N CYS A 105 2.29 -4.94 9.73
CA CYS A 105 1.41 -4.29 10.72
C CYS A 105 0.38 -5.25 11.31
N GLY A 106 0.22 -6.45 10.75
CA GLY A 106 -0.72 -7.43 11.27
C GLY A 106 -2.18 -7.22 10.85
N PHE A 107 -2.42 -6.68 9.66
CA PHE A 107 -3.78 -6.55 9.12
C PHE A 107 -4.38 -7.92 8.80
N TRP A 108 -3.54 -8.87 8.41
CA TRP A 108 -3.93 -10.25 8.05
C TRP A 108 -2.80 -11.21 8.39
N THR A 109 -3.10 -12.50 8.34
CA THR A 109 -2.08 -13.51 8.63
C THR A 109 -1.05 -13.63 7.51
N ASP A 110 -1.49 -13.44 6.26
CA ASP A 110 -0.62 -13.50 5.09
C ASP A 110 -1.30 -12.78 3.92
N ASP A 111 -0.52 -12.13 3.06
CA ASP A 111 -1.05 -11.40 1.91
C ASP A 111 -1.65 -12.30 0.82
N GLN A 112 -1.41 -13.61 0.88
CA GLN A 112 -2.09 -14.57 0.01
C GLN A 112 -3.61 -14.55 0.19
N LEU A 113 -4.12 -14.05 1.33
CA LEU A 113 -5.54 -13.90 1.57
C LEU A 113 -6.19 -12.84 0.68
N VAL A 114 -5.40 -11.94 0.13
CA VAL A 114 -5.89 -10.91 -0.80
C VAL A 114 -6.18 -11.58 -2.15
N ALA A 115 -7.43 -11.99 -2.32
CA ALA A 115 -7.87 -12.72 -3.52
C ALA A 115 -8.48 -11.78 -4.58
N SER A 116 -8.80 -10.55 -4.20
CA SER A 116 -9.35 -9.53 -5.09
C SER A 116 -8.70 -8.20 -4.77
N GLU A 117 -8.27 -7.48 -5.79
CA GLU A 117 -7.60 -6.18 -5.62
C GLU A 117 -8.17 -5.15 -6.58
N ILE A 118 -8.37 -3.94 -6.06
CA ILE A 118 -8.63 -2.75 -6.86
C ILE A 118 -7.61 -1.71 -6.42
N CYS A 119 -6.78 -1.24 -7.35
CA CYS A 119 -5.74 -0.26 -7.08
C CYS A 119 -5.82 0.84 -8.14
N GLU A 120 -6.07 2.05 -7.70
CA GLU A 120 -6.24 3.19 -8.58
C GLU A 120 -5.34 4.35 -8.15
N LYS A 121 -4.87 5.13 -9.12
CA LYS A 121 -4.01 6.29 -8.89
C LYS A 121 -4.68 7.54 -9.43
N PHE A 122 -4.63 8.62 -8.64
CA PHE A 122 -5.25 9.90 -9.00
C PHE A 122 -4.33 11.06 -8.67
N TRP A 123 -4.51 12.16 -9.38
CA TRP A 123 -4.04 13.47 -8.96
C TRP A 123 -5.10 14.08 -8.06
N ALA A 124 -4.70 14.69 -6.96
CA ALA A 124 -5.67 15.23 -6.00
C ALA A 124 -5.14 16.49 -5.31
N ASP A 125 -6.06 17.38 -4.97
CA ASP A 125 -5.72 18.58 -4.19
C ASP A 125 -5.39 18.21 -2.74
N ILE A 126 -6.05 17.17 -2.22
CA ILE A 126 -5.76 16.62 -0.88
C ILE A 126 -5.12 15.24 -1.07
N PRO A 127 -3.79 15.14 -0.92
CA PRO A 127 -3.12 13.85 -1.11
C PRO A 127 -3.38 12.89 0.05
N GLY A 128 -3.31 11.61 -0.26
CA GLY A 128 -3.50 10.57 0.74
C GLY A 128 -3.67 9.21 0.11
N ILE A 129 -3.95 8.23 0.96
CA ILE A 129 -4.22 6.86 0.52
C ILE A 129 -5.52 6.41 1.16
N TYR A 130 -6.52 6.15 0.33
CA TYR A 130 -7.78 5.55 0.77
C TYR A 130 -7.64 4.03 0.75
N VAL A 131 -8.10 3.38 1.81
CA VAL A 131 -8.00 1.92 1.96
C VAL A 131 -9.34 1.35 2.41
N ARG A 132 -9.76 0.28 1.75
CA ARG A 132 -10.92 -0.50 2.18
C ARG A 132 -10.60 -1.99 2.07
N ILE A 133 -10.93 -2.72 3.11
CA ILE A 133 -10.75 -4.19 3.19
C ILE A 133 -12.11 -4.79 3.43
N GLU A 134 -12.49 -5.75 2.60
CA GLU A 134 -13.76 -6.46 2.69
C GLU A 134 -13.53 -7.95 2.76
N GLU A 135 -14.23 -8.64 3.67
CA GLU A 135 -14.29 -10.11 3.62
C GLU A 135 -15.06 -10.54 2.38
N LEU A 136 -14.56 -11.55 1.71
CA LEU A 136 -15.24 -12.15 0.55
C LEU A 136 -16.28 -13.20 0.95
#